data_4e2fc03e5996af1a062790db8b6472a2
#
_entry.id   4e2fc03e5996af1a062790db8b6472a2
#
_cell.length_a   1.000
_cell.length_b   1.000
_cell.length_c   1.000
_cell.angle_alpha   90.00
_cell.angle_beta   90.00
_cell.angle_gamma   90.00
#
_symmetry.space_group_name_H-M   'P 1'
#
loop_
_entity.id
_entity.type
_entity.pdbx_description
1 polymer ?
#
loop_
_entity_poly.entity_id
_entity_poly.type
_entity_poly.pdbx_seq_one_letter_code
_entity_poly.pdbx_strand_id
1 'polypeptide(L)'
;MSDVAKTVTDAELDLRGVICPYNYVKTKLKLETMAVGQILSVMVDDGEPIRNVPRSVSEDGHTILKQEKMDHYFRVLIQKQN
;
A
#
# COMPACT_ATOMS: atom_id res chain seq x y z
N MET A 1 5.07 14.74 -21.33
CA MET A 1 4.45 14.72 -20.02
C MET A 1 5.47 14.53 -18.94
N SER A 2 5.49 15.44 -18.08
CA SER A 2 6.46 15.39 -17.00
C SER A 2 6.18 14.25 -16.03
N ASP A 3 4.96 13.83 -15.98
CA ASP A 3 4.58 12.83 -14.99
C ASP A 3 4.93 11.41 -15.39
N VAL A 4 5.57 11.23 -16.54
CA VAL A 4 6.00 9.89 -16.91
C VAL A 4 6.97 9.33 -15.89
N ALA A 5 7.63 10.18 -15.13
CA ALA A 5 8.55 9.72 -14.10
C ALA A 5 7.82 9.23 -12.87
N LYS A 6 6.56 9.53 -12.74
CA LYS A 6 5.78 9.13 -11.59
C LYS A 6 5.36 7.68 -11.71
N THR A 7 5.34 6.99 -10.58
CA THR A 7 4.79 5.66 -10.55
C THR A 7 3.29 5.75 -10.77
N VAL A 8 2.81 5.03 -11.76
CA VAL A 8 1.39 4.98 -12.05
C VAL A 8 0.78 3.90 -11.16
N THR A 9 -0.21 4.28 -10.36
CA THR A 9 -0.90 3.33 -9.51
C THR A 9 -2.23 2.97 -10.16
N ASP A 10 -2.58 1.71 -10.03
CA ASP A 10 -3.81 1.18 -10.62
C ASP A 10 -4.99 1.33 -9.68
N ALA A 11 -4.72 1.47 -8.40
CA ALA A 11 -5.76 1.65 -7.40
C ALA A 11 -5.18 2.39 -6.21
N GLU A 12 -6.06 2.99 -5.41
CA GLU A 12 -5.67 3.71 -4.21
C GLU A 12 -6.57 3.34 -3.07
N LEU A 13 -6.01 3.31 -1.87
CA LEU A 13 -6.75 2.95 -0.68
C LEU A 13 -6.28 3.85 0.47
N ASP A 14 -7.22 4.57 1.07
CA ASP A 14 -6.92 5.47 2.18
C ASP A 14 -7.28 4.76 3.48
N LEU A 15 -6.26 4.39 4.22
CA LEU A 15 -6.42 3.67 5.49
C LEU A 15 -6.03 4.52 6.68
N ARG A 16 -5.96 5.84 6.51
CA ARG A 16 -5.66 6.71 7.62
C ARG A 16 -6.80 6.63 8.63
N GLY A 17 -6.44 6.48 9.89
CA GLY A 17 -7.42 6.33 10.95
C GLY A 17 -7.96 4.93 11.13
N VAL A 18 -7.57 3.99 10.29
CA VAL A 18 -8.01 2.59 10.40
C VAL A 18 -7.07 1.85 11.32
N ILE A 19 -7.63 1.19 12.31
CA ILE A 19 -6.82 0.48 13.31
C ILE A 19 -6.40 -0.89 12.81
N CYS A 20 -5.32 -1.39 13.37
CA CYS A 20 -4.84 -2.74 13.10
C CYS A 20 -5.75 -3.75 13.82
N PRO A 21 -6.09 -4.87 13.20
CA PRO A 21 -5.58 -5.39 11.93
C PRO A 21 -6.42 -5.04 10.71
N TYR A 22 -7.41 -4.18 10.87
CA TYR A 22 -8.33 -3.87 9.77
C TYR A 22 -7.63 -3.22 8.60
N ASN A 23 -6.60 -2.42 8.87
CA ASN A 23 -5.84 -1.78 7.79
C ASN A 23 -5.20 -2.85 6.89
N TYR A 24 -4.57 -3.85 7.47
CA TYR A 24 -3.99 -4.94 6.69
C TYR A 24 -5.07 -5.73 5.95
N VAL A 25 -6.18 -6.04 6.62
CA VAL A 25 -7.25 -6.82 6.02
C VAL A 25 -7.81 -6.08 4.80
N LYS A 26 -8.05 -4.78 4.92
CA LYS A 26 -8.55 -4.00 3.80
C LYS A 26 -7.56 -3.97 2.64
N THR A 27 -6.27 -3.87 2.94
CA THR A 27 -5.22 -3.91 1.92
C THR A 27 -5.24 -5.25 1.20
N LYS A 28 -5.30 -6.32 1.94
CA LYS A 28 -5.31 -7.66 1.36
C LYS A 28 -6.51 -7.86 0.45
N LEU A 29 -7.69 -7.47 0.92
CA LEU A 29 -8.91 -7.63 0.12
C LEU A 29 -8.83 -6.81 -1.16
N LYS A 30 -8.27 -5.61 -1.08
CA LYS A 30 -8.12 -4.79 -2.27
C LYS A 30 -7.17 -5.42 -3.27
N LEU A 31 -6.07 -5.96 -2.79
CA LEU A 31 -5.11 -6.63 -3.68
C LEU A 31 -5.73 -7.83 -4.36
N GLU A 32 -6.64 -8.52 -3.69
CA GLU A 32 -7.30 -9.69 -4.27
C GLU A 32 -8.18 -9.33 -5.46
N THR A 33 -8.62 -8.08 -5.54
CA THR A 33 -9.43 -7.62 -6.67
C THR A 33 -8.57 -7.11 -7.82
N MET A 34 -7.26 -7.09 -7.67
CA MET A 34 -6.35 -6.54 -8.66
C MET A 34 -5.64 -7.64 -9.42
N ALA A 35 -5.13 -7.30 -10.60
CA ALA A 35 -4.36 -8.24 -11.39
C ALA A 35 -2.91 -8.23 -10.96
N VAL A 36 -2.23 -9.35 -11.18
CA VAL A 36 -0.81 -9.46 -10.90
C VAL A 36 -0.05 -8.41 -11.69
N GLY A 37 0.87 -7.74 -11.02
CA GLY A 37 1.66 -6.68 -11.63
C GLY A 37 1.09 -5.29 -11.42
N GLN A 38 -0.17 -5.19 -11.02
CA GLN A 38 -0.76 -3.89 -10.74
C GLN A 38 -0.25 -3.32 -9.43
N ILE A 39 -0.29 -2.01 -9.33
CA ILE A 39 0.28 -1.29 -8.19
C ILE A 39 -0.84 -0.62 -7.40
N LEU A 40 -0.84 -0.88 -6.10
CA LEU A 40 -1.80 -0.29 -5.16
C LEU A 40 -1.07 0.75 -4.32
N SER A 41 -1.66 1.94 -4.26
CA SER A 41 -1.18 3.00 -3.37
C SER A 41 -2.03 3.00 -2.12
N VAL A 42 -1.39 2.80 -0.97
CA VAL A 42 -2.08 2.74 0.32
C VAL A 42 -1.56 3.84 1.21
N MET A 43 -2.47 4.59 1.81
CA MET A 43 -2.10 5.60 2.80
C MET A 43 -2.36 5.04 4.19
N VAL A 44 -1.33 5.04 5.04
CA VAL A 44 -1.43 4.50 6.39
C VAL A 44 -0.83 5.50 7.37
N ASP A 45 -1.31 5.47 8.60
CA ASP A 45 -0.81 6.35 9.63
C ASP A 45 0.62 5.99 10.04
N ASP A 46 1.33 6.97 10.55
CA ASP A 46 2.63 6.76 11.17
C ASP A 46 2.45 5.89 12.43
N GLY A 47 3.50 5.19 12.80
CA GLY A 47 3.49 4.33 13.97
C GLY A 47 3.31 2.87 13.58
N GLU A 48 2.39 2.19 14.25
CA GLU A 48 2.19 0.76 13.99
C GLU A 48 1.73 0.44 12.57
N PRO A 49 0.78 1.20 11.98
CA PRO A 49 0.33 0.86 10.64
C PRO A 49 1.45 0.82 9.61
N ILE A 50 2.33 1.82 9.61
CA ILE A 50 3.40 1.84 8.62
C ILE A 50 4.41 0.73 8.87
N ARG A 51 4.54 0.26 10.09
CA ARG A 51 5.44 -0.86 10.38
C ARG A 51 4.82 -2.19 10.05
N ASN A 52 3.52 -2.34 10.29
CA ASN A 52 2.87 -3.64 10.20
C ASN A 52 2.30 -3.94 8.82
N VAL A 53 1.68 -2.96 8.16
CA VAL A 53 1.01 -3.22 6.89
C VAL A 53 2.01 -3.63 5.79
N PRO A 54 3.09 -2.89 5.55
CA PRO A 54 4.04 -3.31 4.52
C PRO A 54 4.66 -4.67 4.83
N ARG A 55 4.96 -4.90 6.10
CA ARG A 55 5.57 -6.16 6.52
C ARG A 55 4.64 -7.34 6.25
N SER A 56 3.38 -7.21 6.63
CA SER A 56 2.42 -8.29 6.43
C SER A 56 2.16 -8.54 4.96
N VAL A 57 2.06 -7.47 4.17
CA VAL A 57 1.84 -7.59 2.73
C VAL A 57 3.05 -8.25 2.07
N SER A 58 4.25 -7.89 2.52
CA SER A 58 5.46 -8.49 1.99
C SER A 58 5.51 -9.98 2.32
N GLU A 59 5.07 -10.36 3.50
CA GLU A 59 5.01 -11.77 3.90
C GLU A 59 4.03 -12.56 3.05
N ASP A 60 3.01 -11.88 2.52
CA ASP A 60 2.05 -12.51 1.61
C ASP A 60 2.62 -12.70 0.20
N GLY A 61 3.82 -12.21 -0.05
CA GLY A 61 4.48 -12.40 -1.33
C GLY A 61 4.42 -11.23 -2.27
N HIS A 62 3.81 -10.12 -1.87
CA HIS A 62 3.75 -8.93 -2.71
C HIS A 62 4.99 -8.07 -2.50
N THR A 63 5.27 -7.19 -3.46
CA THR A 63 6.46 -6.36 -3.43
C THR A 63 6.11 -4.95 -2.95
N ILE A 64 6.87 -4.48 -1.97
CA ILE A 64 6.76 -3.09 -1.53
C ILE A 64 7.71 -2.27 -2.37
N LEU A 65 7.16 -1.44 -3.24
CA LEU A 65 7.97 -0.66 -4.17
C LEU A 65 8.54 0.59 -3.52
N LYS A 66 7.74 1.22 -2.66
CA LYS A 66 8.16 2.50 -2.09
C LYS A 66 7.34 2.80 -0.84
N GLN A 67 7.98 3.46 0.10
CA GLN A 67 7.31 3.99 1.29
C GLN A 67 7.70 5.46 1.40
N GLU A 68 6.72 6.35 1.23
CA GLU A 68 6.96 7.78 1.27
C GLU A 68 6.33 8.38 2.51
N LYS A 69 7.13 9.14 3.24
CA LYS A 69 6.58 9.88 4.37
C LYS A 69 5.91 11.15 3.87
N MET A 70 4.64 11.29 4.18
CA MET A 70 3.89 12.50 3.91
C MET A 70 3.86 13.35 5.19
N ASP A 71 2.87 14.22 5.36
CA ASP A 71 2.84 15.10 6.53
C ASP A 71 2.69 14.31 7.83
N HIS A 72 1.60 13.59 7.94
CA HIS A 72 1.28 12.86 9.17
C HIS A 72 0.98 11.40 8.90
N TYR A 73 1.33 10.91 7.71
CA TYR A 73 1.04 9.55 7.30
C TYR A 73 2.07 9.11 6.26
N PHE A 74 1.96 7.86 5.85
CA PHE A 74 2.85 7.31 4.84
C PHE A 74 2.04 6.81 3.66
N ARG A 75 2.63 6.92 2.48
CA ARG A 75 2.11 6.35 1.27
C ARG A 75 2.96 5.16 0.90
N VAL A 76 2.33 4.00 0.75
CA VAL A 76 3.04 2.76 0.43
C VAL A 76 2.58 2.29 -0.93
N LEU A 77 3.53 2.02 -1.81
CA LEU A 77 3.24 1.48 -3.14
C LEU A 77 3.52 0.00 -3.13
N ILE A 78 2.51 -0.79 -3.44
CA ILE A 78 2.55 -2.24 -3.37
C ILE A 78 2.26 -2.80 -4.75
N GLN A 79 3.13 -3.67 -5.24
CA GLN A 79 2.89 -4.35 -6.50
C GLN A 79 2.41 -5.77 -6.22
N LYS A 80 1.26 -6.11 -6.80
CA LYS A 80 0.70 -7.43 -6.60
C LYS A 80 1.54 -8.48 -7.33
N GLN A 81 1.91 -9.55 -6.65
CA GLN A 81 2.77 -10.59 -7.21
C GLN A 81 2.07 -11.91 -7.42
N ASN A 82 0.97 -12.16 -6.71
CA ASN A 82 0.29 -13.45 -6.89
C ASN A 82 -1.21 -13.35 -6.64
#